data_8e91300ebb9d92c5a834ec7c164d191f
#
_entry.id   8e91300ebb9d92c5a834ec7c164d191f
#
_cell.length_a   1.000
_cell.length_b   1.000
_cell.length_c   1.000
_cell.angle_alpha   90.00
_cell.angle_beta   90.00
_cell.angle_gamma   90.00
#
_symmetry.space_group_name_H-M   'P 1'
#
loop_
_entity.id
_entity.type
_entity.pdbx_description
1 polymer ?
#
loop_
_entity_poly.entity_id
_entity_poly.type
_entity_poly.pdbx_seq_one_letter_code
_entity_poly.pdbx_strand_id
1 'polypeptide(L)'
;MRYMMKSKRILYFSFLLALLPVFLEWFGIGSPGIRPPCRGIYLVRGEFYFAVALYYVMLFLKKNWGIIAAHLLVVVSYIIAMSQFTVRMNLMGKPNLKYTMQRLKPTCWIAILAVIMHFILTILLLRQENKHKE
;
A
#
# COMPACT_ATOMS: atom_id res chain seq x y z
N MET A 1 28.41 -6.84 7.29
CA MET A 1 27.96 -5.49 7.62
C MET A 1 27.58 -4.65 6.41
N ARG A 2 28.44 -4.51 5.42
CA ARG A 2 28.14 -3.72 4.21
C ARG A 2 26.90 -4.22 3.46
N TYR A 3 26.71 -5.52 3.40
CA TYR A 3 25.57 -6.14 2.71
C TYR A 3 24.23 -5.85 3.42
N MET A 4 24.21 -5.90 4.75
CA MET A 4 23.02 -5.58 5.54
C MET A 4 22.60 -4.12 5.39
N MET A 5 23.56 -3.19 5.32
CA MET A 5 23.28 -1.77 5.13
C MET A 5 22.71 -1.49 3.74
N LYS A 6 23.20 -2.23 2.73
CA LYS A 6 22.73 -2.09 1.35
C LYS A 6 21.28 -2.57 1.20
N SER A 7 20.96 -3.76 1.76
CA SER A 7 19.61 -4.30 1.74
C SER A 7 18.61 -3.40 2.46
N LYS A 8 19.00 -2.81 3.60
CA LYS A 8 18.15 -1.89 4.35
C LYS A 8 17.85 -0.62 3.56
N ARG A 9 18.85 -0.06 2.88
CA ARG A 9 18.65 1.13 2.06
C ARG A 9 17.69 0.84 0.91
N ILE A 10 17.86 -0.30 0.26
CA ILE A 10 16.97 -0.73 -0.82
C ILE A 10 15.53 -0.84 -0.30
N LEU A 11 15.33 -1.50 0.84
CA LEU A 11 13.99 -1.66 1.43
C LEU A 11 13.40 -0.32 1.86
N TYR A 12 14.23 0.59 2.36
CA TYR A 12 13.78 1.90 2.80
C TYR A 12 13.19 2.72 1.64
N PHE A 13 13.91 2.77 0.52
CA PHE A 13 13.49 3.58 -0.64
C PHE A 13 12.49 2.86 -1.53
N SER A 14 12.63 1.54 -1.71
CA SER A 14 11.73 0.78 -2.58
C SER A 14 10.30 0.75 -2.05
N PHE A 15 10.12 0.76 -0.74
CA PHE A 15 8.79 0.81 -0.14
C PHE A 15 8.06 2.12 -0.49
N LEU A 16 8.78 3.24 -0.50
CA LEU A 16 8.21 4.52 -0.93
C LEU A 16 7.77 4.46 -2.38
N LEU A 17 8.59 3.85 -3.25
CA LEU A 17 8.23 3.67 -4.66
C LEU A 17 6.99 2.77 -4.81
N ALA A 18 6.90 1.72 -4.00
CA ALA A 18 5.75 0.82 -4.03
C ALA A 18 4.45 1.49 -3.58
N LEU A 19 4.55 2.55 -2.78
CA LEU A 19 3.39 3.30 -2.31
C LEU A 19 2.95 4.41 -3.27
N LEU A 20 3.78 4.78 -4.25
CA LEU A 20 3.45 5.86 -5.19
C LEU A 20 2.09 5.71 -5.88
N PRO A 21 1.64 4.50 -6.29
CA PRO A 21 0.33 4.36 -6.91
C PRO A 21 -0.85 4.80 -6.04
N VAL A 22 -0.67 5.03 -4.73
CA VAL A 22 -1.74 5.57 -3.89
C VAL A 22 -2.13 6.99 -4.30
N PHE A 23 -1.26 7.70 -5.01
CA PHE A 23 -1.54 9.05 -5.52
C PHE A 23 -2.27 9.04 -6.87
N LEU A 24 -2.43 7.86 -7.48
CA LEU A 24 -3.15 7.73 -8.75
C LEU A 24 -4.67 7.70 -8.50
N GLU A 25 -5.41 8.00 -9.56
CA GLU A 25 -6.87 7.97 -9.51
C GLU A 25 -7.34 6.51 -9.54
N TRP A 26 -8.01 6.09 -8.44
CA TRP A 26 -8.48 4.71 -8.28
C TRP A 26 -9.91 4.49 -8.76
N PHE A 27 -10.72 5.55 -8.73
CA PHE A 27 -12.13 5.46 -9.09
C PHE A 27 -12.52 6.63 -9.99
N GLY A 28 -13.41 6.36 -10.97
CA GLY A 28 -14.01 7.39 -11.79
C GLY A 28 -15.23 7.98 -11.11
N ILE A 29 -15.28 9.30 -10.91
CA ILE A 29 -16.40 10.00 -10.28
C ILE A 29 -16.93 11.07 -11.24
N GLY A 30 -18.13 10.85 -11.80
CA GLY A 30 -18.84 11.84 -12.57
C GLY A 30 -18.12 12.32 -13.83
N SER A 31 -18.53 13.49 -14.36
CA SER A 31 -17.96 14.04 -15.57
C SER A 31 -16.62 14.71 -15.31
N PRO A 32 -15.66 14.60 -16.26
CA PRO A 32 -14.37 15.27 -16.11
C PRO A 32 -14.55 16.78 -15.91
N GLY A 33 -13.80 17.35 -14.96
CA GLY A 33 -13.80 18.78 -14.68
C GLY A 33 -14.80 19.25 -13.64
N ILE A 34 -15.77 18.42 -13.24
CA ILE A 34 -16.80 18.79 -12.26
C ILE A 34 -16.41 18.38 -10.84
N ARG A 35 -15.69 17.27 -10.70
CA ARG A 35 -15.26 16.76 -9.39
C ARG A 35 -13.77 16.42 -9.44
N PRO A 36 -13.05 16.59 -8.31
CA PRO A 36 -11.64 16.19 -8.26
C PRO A 36 -11.51 14.67 -8.48
N PRO A 37 -10.38 14.21 -9.04
CA PRO A 37 -10.14 12.78 -9.20
C PRO A 37 -10.11 12.08 -7.85
N CYS A 38 -10.70 10.87 -7.80
CA CYS A 38 -10.70 10.07 -6.58
C CYS A 38 -9.39 9.28 -6.48
N ARG A 39 -8.41 9.85 -5.84
CA ARG A 39 -7.11 9.23 -5.64
C ARG A 39 -7.12 8.35 -4.40
N GLY A 40 -6.31 7.28 -4.44
CA GLY A 40 -6.21 6.36 -3.30
C GLY A 40 -5.85 7.07 -2.00
N ILE A 41 -5.00 8.10 -2.07
CA ILE A 41 -4.57 8.84 -0.88
C ILE A 41 -5.74 9.51 -0.14
N TYR A 42 -6.83 9.84 -0.84
CA TYR A 42 -8.02 10.41 -0.21
C TYR A 42 -8.89 9.35 0.46
N LEU A 43 -8.74 8.09 0.06
CA LEU A 43 -9.53 6.99 0.58
C LEU A 43 -8.88 6.31 1.78
N VAL A 44 -7.54 6.26 1.82
CA VAL A 44 -6.84 5.64 2.94
C VAL A 44 -6.94 6.49 4.21
N ARG A 45 -6.96 5.84 5.34
CA ARG A 45 -7.10 6.49 6.66
C ARG A 45 -6.00 6.00 7.59
N GLY A 46 -6.24 6.09 8.89
CA GLY A 46 -5.26 5.78 9.92
C GLY A 46 -4.63 4.39 9.78
N GLU A 47 -5.38 3.39 9.32
CA GLU A 47 -4.86 2.04 9.12
C GLU A 47 -3.71 2.00 8.12
N PHE A 48 -3.78 2.81 7.04
CA PHE A 48 -2.69 2.92 6.07
C PHE A 48 -1.46 3.60 6.69
N TYR A 49 -1.67 4.73 7.34
CA TYR A 49 -0.56 5.46 7.96
C TYR A 49 0.08 4.65 9.09
N PHE A 50 -0.71 3.91 9.84
CA PHE A 50 -0.19 2.99 10.86
C PHE A 50 0.68 1.90 10.22
N ALA A 51 0.23 1.33 9.10
CA ALA A 51 0.98 0.28 8.41
C ALA A 51 2.33 0.80 7.89
N VAL A 52 2.35 2.02 7.34
CA VAL A 52 3.59 2.66 6.85
C VAL A 52 4.54 2.93 8.02
N ALA A 53 4.03 3.47 9.12
CA ALA A 53 4.83 3.72 10.31
C ALA A 53 5.38 2.42 10.89
N LEU A 54 4.56 1.37 10.95
CA LEU A 54 4.97 0.05 11.42
C LEU A 54 6.10 -0.52 10.57
N TYR A 55 6.01 -0.36 9.24
CA TYR A 55 7.06 -0.83 8.35
C TYR A 55 8.42 -0.22 8.71
N TYR A 56 8.47 1.11 8.84
CA TYR A 56 9.73 1.80 9.12
C TYR A 56 10.24 1.53 10.53
N VAL A 57 9.35 1.44 11.52
CA VAL A 57 9.75 1.09 12.89
C VAL A 57 10.33 -0.32 12.93
N MET A 58 9.69 -1.29 12.28
CA MET A 58 10.17 -2.67 12.27
C MET A 58 11.45 -2.82 11.46
N LEU A 59 11.61 -2.04 10.39
CA LEU A 59 12.84 -2.00 9.62
C LEU A 59 13.99 -1.47 10.47
N PHE A 60 13.75 -0.43 11.25
CA PHE A 60 14.73 0.13 12.17
C PHE A 60 15.10 -0.85 13.27
N LEU A 61 14.11 -1.55 13.84
CA LEU A 61 14.32 -2.55 14.90
C LEU A 61 14.84 -3.88 14.37
N LYS A 62 14.95 -4.04 13.05
CA LYS A 62 15.41 -5.29 12.39
C LYS A 62 14.51 -6.50 12.70
N LYS A 63 13.20 -6.25 12.84
CA LYS A 63 12.22 -7.32 13.09
C LYS A 63 11.54 -7.75 11.80
N ASN A 64 12.00 -8.88 11.24
CA ASN A 64 11.53 -9.36 9.94
C ASN A 64 10.02 -9.65 9.93
N TRP A 65 9.50 -10.24 11.01
CA TRP A 65 8.07 -10.53 11.11
C TRP A 65 7.21 -9.26 11.05
N GLY A 66 7.70 -8.18 11.65
CA GLY A 66 7.01 -6.89 11.64
C GLY A 66 7.00 -6.25 10.26
N ILE A 67 8.08 -6.40 9.50
CA ILE A 67 8.16 -5.90 8.12
C ILE A 67 7.14 -6.64 7.25
N ILE A 68 7.05 -7.95 7.37
CA ILE A 68 6.09 -8.77 6.63
C ILE A 68 4.66 -8.40 7.03
N ALA A 69 4.39 -8.26 8.33
CA ALA A 69 3.07 -7.87 8.82
C ALA A 69 2.65 -6.49 8.28
N ALA A 70 3.58 -5.55 8.18
CA ALA A 70 3.30 -4.22 7.66
C ALA A 70 2.84 -4.25 6.21
N HIS A 71 3.45 -5.11 5.36
CA HIS A 71 2.99 -5.28 3.98
C HIS A 71 1.55 -5.78 3.92
N LEU A 72 1.22 -6.78 4.75
CA LEU A 72 -0.14 -7.31 4.79
C LEU A 72 -1.13 -6.23 5.25
N LEU A 73 -0.74 -5.41 6.22
CA LEU A 73 -1.58 -4.31 6.68
C LEU A 73 -1.80 -3.25 5.61
N VAL A 74 -0.80 -2.96 4.78
CA VAL A 74 -0.97 -2.02 3.65
C VAL A 74 -1.99 -2.57 2.66
N VAL A 75 -1.89 -3.84 2.29
CA VAL A 75 -2.86 -4.46 1.37
C VAL A 75 -4.26 -4.43 1.97
N VAL A 76 -4.40 -4.79 3.26
CA VAL A 76 -5.69 -4.74 3.95
C VAL A 76 -6.24 -3.32 3.97
N SER A 77 -5.40 -2.31 4.23
CA SER A 77 -5.83 -0.91 4.24
C SER A 77 -6.34 -0.47 2.86
N TYR A 78 -5.71 -0.93 1.79
CA TYR A 78 -6.17 -0.65 0.43
C TYR A 78 -7.53 -1.30 0.17
N ILE A 79 -7.72 -2.55 0.58
CA ILE A 79 -9.01 -3.25 0.43
C ILE A 79 -10.10 -2.53 1.22
N ILE A 80 -9.81 -2.12 2.45
CA ILE A 80 -10.75 -1.36 3.27
C ILE A 80 -11.10 -0.03 2.59
N ALA A 81 -10.10 0.69 2.08
CA ALA A 81 -10.31 1.95 1.37
C ALA A 81 -11.21 1.76 0.16
N MET A 82 -11.00 0.69 -0.62
CA MET A 82 -11.84 0.35 -1.77
C MET A 82 -13.29 0.06 -1.35
N SER A 83 -13.47 -0.74 -0.30
CA SER A 83 -14.81 -1.12 0.17
C SER A 83 -15.57 0.07 0.76
N GLN A 84 -14.88 1.06 1.30
CA GLN A 84 -15.47 2.25 1.91
C GLN A 84 -15.51 3.46 0.96
N PHE A 85 -15.31 3.23 -0.33
CA PHE A 85 -15.25 4.31 -1.32
C PHE A 85 -16.47 5.23 -1.27
N THR A 86 -17.68 4.68 -1.29
CA THR A 86 -18.91 5.48 -1.32
C THR A 86 -19.12 6.29 -0.04
N VAL A 87 -18.68 5.74 1.11
CA VAL A 87 -18.78 6.42 2.40
C VAL A 87 -17.71 7.50 2.51
N ARG A 88 -16.47 7.18 2.21
CA ARG A 88 -15.32 8.09 2.40
C ARG A 88 -15.33 9.26 1.42
N MET A 89 -15.96 9.09 0.26
CA MET A 89 -16.14 10.17 -0.71
C MET A 89 -17.48 10.91 -0.58
N ASN A 90 -18.24 10.61 0.47
CA ASN A 90 -19.55 11.23 0.74
C ASN A 90 -20.55 11.05 -0.40
N LEU A 91 -20.46 9.95 -1.14
CA LEU A 91 -21.40 9.64 -2.21
C LEU A 91 -22.66 8.96 -1.68
N MET A 92 -22.50 8.11 -0.67
CA MET A 92 -23.57 7.36 -0.02
C MET A 92 -23.28 7.24 1.46
N GLY A 93 -24.32 7.11 2.28
CA GLY A 93 -24.18 6.92 3.73
C GLY A 93 -23.75 5.52 4.14
N LYS A 94 -23.69 4.57 3.20
CA LYS A 94 -23.32 3.18 3.46
C LYS A 94 -22.46 2.65 2.30
N PRO A 95 -21.65 1.60 2.55
CA PRO A 95 -20.89 0.95 1.47
C PRO A 95 -21.83 0.36 0.41
N ASN A 96 -21.48 0.54 -0.86
CA ASN A 96 -22.20 -0.03 -1.98
C ASN A 96 -21.20 -0.71 -2.91
N LEU A 97 -21.10 -2.02 -2.81
CA LEU A 97 -20.09 -2.80 -3.53
C LEU A 97 -20.32 -2.76 -5.05
N LYS A 98 -21.58 -2.82 -5.48
CA LYS A 98 -21.91 -2.79 -6.91
C LYS A 98 -21.48 -1.47 -7.55
N TYR A 99 -21.81 -0.34 -6.92
CA TYR A 99 -21.41 0.99 -7.39
C TYR A 99 -19.89 1.14 -7.39
N THR A 100 -19.25 0.66 -6.32
CA THR A 100 -17.79 0.69 -6.17
C THR A 100 -17.10 -0.04 -7.32
N MET A 101 -17.56 -1.25 -7.63
CA MET A 101 -16.97 -2.06 -8.71
C MET A 101 -17.18 -1.43 -10.09
N GLN A 102 -18.29 -0.74 -10.31
CA GLN A 102 -18.55 -0.05 -11.57
C GLN A 102 -17.64 1.14 -11.80
N ARG A 103 -17.14 1.75 -10.73
CA ARG A 103 -16.28 2.95 -10.79
C ARG A 103 -14.80 2.65 -10.63
N LEU A 104 -14.45 1.39 -10.35
CA LEU A 104 -13.08 0.97 -10.12
C LEU A 104 -12.23 1.10 -11.37
N LYS A 105 -11.05 1.73 -11.23
CA LYS A 105 -10.09 1.86 -12.33
C LYS A 105 -8.95 0.84 -12.19
N PRO A 106 -8.30 0.45 -13.30
CA PRO A 106 -7.15 -0.47 -13.25
C PRO A 106 -6.00 0.01 -12.38
N THR A 107 -5.84 1.32 -12.18
CA THR A 107 -4.78 1.89 -11.33
C THR A 107 -4.85 1.41 -9.89
N CYS A 108 -6.05 1.09 -9.39
CA CYS A 108 -6.21 0.51 -8.06
C CYS A 108 -5.53 -0.85 -7.95
N TRP A 109 -5.69 -1.69 -8.97
CA TRP A 109 -5.03 -2.99 -9.04
C TRP A 109 -3.52 -2.85 -9.15
N ILE A 110 -3.04 -1.82 -9.88
CA ILE A 110 -1.61 -1.52 -9.97
C ILE A 110 -1.05 -1.20 -8.58
N ALA A 111 -1.80 -0.44 -7.76
CA ALA A 111 -1.38 -0.13 -6.38
C ALA A 111 -1.21 -1.39 -5.53
N ILE A 112 -2.17 -2.31 -5.61
CA ILE A 112 -2.11 -3.57 -4.87
C ILE A 112 -0.94 -4.43 -5.37
N LEU A 113 -0.79 -4.55 -6.68
CA LEU A 113 0.30 -5.34 -7.27
C LEU A 113 1.67 -4.79 -6.90
N ALA A 114 1.82 -3.47 -6.85
CA ALA A 114 3.10 -2.85 -6.46
C ALA A 114 3.50 -3.26 -5.04
N VAL A 115 2.57 -3.28 -4.10
CA VAL A 115 2.84 -3.69 -2.72
C VAL A 115 3.14 -5.19 -2.66
N ILE A 116 2.41 -6.02 -3.40
CA ILE A 116 2.65 -7.46 -3.44
C ILE A 116 4.04 -7.76 -4.02
N MET A 117 4.43 -7.10 -5.10
CA MET A 117 5.76 -7.26 -5.68
C MET A 117 6.85 -6.83 -4.71
N HIS A 118 6.64 -5.73 -4.00
CA HIS A 118 7.58 -5.29 -2.98
C HIS A 118 7.67 -6.29 -1.82
N PHE A 119 6.55 -6.90 -1.44
CA PHE A 119 6.53 -7.95 -0.43
C PHE A 119 7.40 -9.15 -0.86
N ILE A 120 7.27 -9.59 -2.11
CA ILE A 120 8.09 -10.68 -2.66
C ILE A 120 9.57 -10.29 -2.64
N LEU A 121 9.91 -9.09 -3.09
CA LEU A 121 11.27 -8.58 -3.07
C LEU A 121 11.85 -8.58 -1.65
N THR A 122 11.05 -8.14 -0.68
CA THR A 122 11.46 -8.12 0.73
C THR A 122 11.79 -9.51 1.24
N ILE A 123 10.93 -10.50 0.94
CA ILE A 123 11.16 -11.88 1.36
C ILE A 123 12.47 -12.41 0.76
N LEU A 124 12.71 -12.13 -0.53
CA LEU A 124 13.92 -12.58 -1.19
C LEU A 124 15.17 -11.96 -0.58
N LEU A 125 15.13 -10.66 -0.28
CA LEU A 125 16.26 -9.97 0.35
C LEU A 125 16.54 -10.48 1.77
N LEU A 126 15.49 -10.73 2.54
CA LEU A 126 15.63 -11.27 3.89
C LEU A 126 16.18 -12.69 3.88
N ARG A 127 15.79 -13.50 2.90
CA ARG A 127 16.37 -14.84 2.71
C ARG A 127 17.84 -14.79 2.39
N GLN A 128 18.27 -13.88 1.53
CA GLN A 128 19.68 -13.69 1.20
C GLN A 128 20.49 -13.28 2.41
N GLU A 129 19.94 -12.38 3.24
CA GLU A 129 20.59 -11.98 4.50
C GLU A 129 20.81 -13.17 5.42
N ASN A 130 19.81 -14.03 5.58
CA ASN A 130 19.91 -15.20 6.45
C ASN A 130 20.96 -16.20 5.94
N LYS A 131 21.06 -16.36 4.62
CA LYS A 131 22.10 -17.23 4.04
C LYS A 131 23.52 -16.72 4.30
N HIS A 132 23.72 -15.42 4.31
CA HIS A 132 25.03 -14.83 4.59
C HIS A 132 25.41 -14.83 6.07
N LYS A 133 24.43 -14.99 6.97
CA LYS A 133 24.70 -15.13 8.42
C LYS A 133 25.09 -16.54 8.82
N GLU A 134 24.76 -17.52 8.00
CA GLU A 134 25.18 -18.92 8.18
C GLU A 134 26.54 -19.16 7.53
#